data_174b1bf414803e1acc4825b6d44458b3
#
_entry.id   174b1bf414803e1acc4825b6d44458b3
#
_cell.length_a   1.000
_cell.length_b   1.000
_cell.length_c   1.000
_cell.angle_alpha   90.00
_cell.angle_beta   90.00
_cell.angle_gamma   90.00
#
_symmetry.space_group_name_H-M   'P 1'
#
loop_
_entity.id
_entity.type
_entity.pdbx_description
1 polymer ?
#
loop_
_entity_poly.entity_id
_entity_poly.type
_entity_poly.pdbx_seq_one_letter_code
_entity_poly.pdbx_strand_id
1 'polypeptide(L)'
;MGLTLKEMISSFTKCIDLYNYLLKNHHRRTAIAAYRIGMAMNLEAESLSNLVIAASLHDIGALTVTERDQLVKMDVENPYPHCSLGCYMLESFQPFLKISRIVYYHHWSYEDHADYIPEYGEVPIESYILHVADRTDILMHHEQSILAQKETIIQTIK
;
A
#
# COMPACT_ATOMS: atom_id res chain seq x y z
N MET A 1 -28.40 13.58 -4.26
CA MET A 1 -27.71 12.26 -4.28
C MET A 1 -26.28 12.51 -3.81
N GLY A 2 -25.88 12.01 -2.64
CA GLY A 2 -24.54 12.24 -2.07
C GLY A 2 -23.60 11.13 -2.48
N LEU A 3 -22.35 11.47 -2.83
CA LEU A 3 -21.28 10.51 -3.10
C LEU A 3 -20.84 9.88 -1.75
N THR A 4 -20.76 8.57 -1.67
CA THR A 4 -20.25 7.89 -0.48
C THR A 4 -18.72 7.87 -0.48
N LEU A 5 -18.09 7.83 0.70
CA LEU A 5 -16.64 7.70 0.84
C LEU A 5 -16.11 6.47 0.06
N LYS A 6 -16.82 5.36 0.09
CA LYS A 6 -16.50 4.14 -0.67
C LYS A 6 -16.45 4.38 -2.17
N GLU A 7 -17.44 5.08 -2.72
CA GLU A 7 -17.48 5.41 -4.16
C GLU A 7 -16.35 6.34 -4.54
N MET A 8 -16.04 7.31 -3.69
CA MET A 8 -14.93 8.24 -3.90
C MET A 8 -13.59 7.50 -3.91
N ILE A 9 -13.29 6.69 -2.90
CA ILE A 9 -12.06 5.88 -2.84
C ILE A 9 -11.96 4.96 -4.05
N SER A 10 -13.05 4.25 -4.40
CA SER A 10 -13.08 3.36 -5.57
C SER A 10 -12.80 4.09 -6.89
N SER A 11 -13.27 5.33 -7.02
CA SER A 11 -13.02 6.14 -8.21
C SER A 11 -11.57 6.61 -8.28
N PHE A 12 -10.99 7.07 -7.17
CA PHE A 12 -9.58 7.43 -7.09
C PHE A 12 -8.68 6.24 -7.40
N THR A 13 -8.91 5.09 -6.78
CA THR A 13 -8.16 3.85 -7.01
C THR A 13 -8.16 3.48 -8.50
N LYS A 14 -9.31 3.55 -9.15
CA LYS A 14 -9.40 3.28 -10.59
C LYS A 14 -8.62 4.29 -11.43
N CYS A 15 -8.67 5.58 -11.08
CA CYS A 15 -7.90 6.60 -11.78
C CYS A 15 -6.39 6.35 -11.66
N ILE A 16 -5.91 5.96 -10.48
CA ILE A 16 -4.51 5.64 -10.24
C ILE A 16 -4.09 4.40 -11.05
N ASP A 17 -4.88 3.34 -11.04
CA ASP A 17 -4.62 2.09 -11.77
C ASP A 17 -4.62 2.24 -13.31
N LEU A 18 -5.25 3.29 -13.85
CA LEU A 18 -5.30 3.53 -15.29
C LEU A 18 -3.99 4.07 -15.89
N TYR A 19 -3.11 4.61 -15.08
CA TYR A 19 -1.88 5.25 -15.56
C TYR A 19 -0.84 4.27 -16.10
N ASN A 20 -0.79 3.05 -15.57
CA ASN A 20 0.14 2.02 -16.03
C ASN A 20 -0.61 0.68 -16.15
N TYR A 21 -0.49 0.04 -17.33
CA TYR A 21 -1.14 -1.25 -17.57
C TYR A 21 -0.71 -2.34 -16.58
N LEU A 22 0.55 -2.32 -16.12
CA LEU A 22 1.08 -3.27 -15.15
C LEU A 22 0.45 -3.09 -13.76
N LEU A 23 -0.02 -1.88 -13.44
CA LEU A 23 -0.71 -1.55 -12.19
C LEU A 23 -2.23 -1.77 -12.28
N LYS A 24 -2.75 -2.31 -13.39
CA LYS A 24 -4.19 -2.54 -13.54
C LYS A 24 -4.75 -3.38 -12.39
N ASN A 25 -5.66 -2.79 -11.62
CA ASN A 25 -6.25 -3.35 -10.40
C ASN A 25 -5.24 -3.66 -9.26
N HIS A 26 -4.02 -3.14 -9.33
CA HIS A 26 -2.99 -3.33 -8.32
C HIS A 26 -3.50 -2.92 -6.93
N HIS A 27 -3.92 -1.68 -6.75
CA HIS A 27 -4.41 -1.17 -5.45
C HIS A 27 -5.56 -2.01 -4.88
N ARG A 28 -6.46 -2.49 -5.75
CA ARG A 28 -7.55 -3.37 -5.32
C ARG A 28 -7.03 -4.73 -4.85
N ARG A 29 -6.08 -5.33 -5.55
CA ARG A 29 -5.51 -6.63 -5.16
C ARG A 29 -4.71 -6.49 -3.88
N THR A 30 -3.88 -5.45 -3.76
CA THR A 30 -3.14 -5.10 -2.54
C THR A 30 -4.08 -4.91 -1.35
N ALA A 31 -5.19 -4.18 -1.52
CA ALA A 31 -6.19 -4.01 -0.47
C ALA A 31 -6.85 -5.34 -0.04
N ILE A 32 -7.12 -6.25 -0.98
CA ILE A 32 -7.66 -7.58 -0.66
C ILE A 32 -6.61 -8.42 0.09
N ALA A 33 -5.35 -8.40 -0.35
CA ALA A 33 -4.25 -9.11 0.31
C ALA A 33 -4.04 -8.58 1.74
N ALA A 34 -3.93 -7.26 1.90
CA ALA A 34 -3.80 -6.58 3.19
C ALA A 34 -4.96 -6.93 4.14
N TYR A 35 -6.21 -6.89 3.64
CA TYR A 35 -7.39 -7.30 4.41
C TYR A 35 -7.26 -8.75 4.91
N ARG A 36 -6.85 -9.68 4.05
CA ARG A 36 -6.69 -11.10 4.42
C ARG A 36 -5.60 -11.32 5.44
N ILE A 37 -4.48 -10.62 5.33
CA ILE A 37 -3.39 -10.66 6.31
C ILE A 37 -3.88 -10.08 7.64
N GLY A 38 -4.50 -8.89 7.63
CA GLY A 38 -5.03 -8.24 8.82
C GLY A 38 -6.07 -9.09 9.56
N MET A 39 -6.96 -9.76 8.83
CA MET A 39 -7.91 -10.74 9.41
C MET A 39 -7.20 -11.92 10.06
N ALA A 40 -6.18 -12.47 9.42
CA ALA A 40 -5.40 -13.58 9.96
C ALA A 40 -4.59 -13.18 11.21
N MET A 41 -4.21 -11.91 11.31
CA MET A 41 -3.55 -11.34 12.49
C MET A 41 -4.52 -10.85 13.57
N ASN A 42 -5.83 -11.03 13.38
CA ASN A 42 -6.89 -10.58 14.30
C ASN A 42 -6.86 -9.08 14.58
N LEU A 43 -6.60 -8.25 13.56
CA LEU A 43 -6.68 -6.79 13.72
C LEU A 43 -8.10 -6.37 14.10
N GLU A 44 -8.21 -5.36 14.97
CA GLU A 44 -9.47 -4.73 15.33
C GLU A 44 -10.16 -4.10 14.10
N ALA A 45 -11.48 -3.99 14.14
CA ALA A 45 -12.29 -3.57 12.99
C ALA A 45 -11.89 -2.18 12.44
N GLU A 46 -11.54 -1.23 13.32
CA GLU A 46 -11.08 0.10 12.93
C GLU A 46 -9.73 0.03 12.21
N SER A 47 -8.76 -0.70 12.78
CA SER A 47 -7.44 -0.94 12.22
C SER A 47 -7.54 -1.59 10.84
N LEU A 48 -8.36 -2.63 10.73
CA LEU A 48 -8.62 -3.31 9.47
C LEU A 48 -9.25 -2.39 8.40
N SER A 49 -10.17 -1.52 8.80
CA SER A 49 -10.76 -0.51 7.91
C SER A 49 -9.71 0.49 7.43
N ASN A 50 -8.90 1.02 8.34
CA ASN A 50 -7.82 1.96 8.01
C ASN A 50 -6.78 1.33 7.07
N LEU A 51 -6.40 0.08 7.32
CA LEU A 51 -5.50 -0.70 6.47
C LEU A 51 -6.04 -0.85 5.04
N VAL A 52 -7.32 -1.22 4.88
CA VAL A 52 -7.94 -1.38 3.55
C VAL A 52 -7.99 -0.07 2.78
N ILE A 53 -8.32 1.05 3.46
CA ILE A 53 -8.33 2.37 2.84
C ILE A 53 -6.90 2.79 2.47
N ALA A 54 -5.94 2.61 3.37
CA ALA A 54 -4.54 2.90 3.11
C ALA A 54 -4.03 2.11 1.90
N ALA A 55 -4.28 0.80 1.85
CA ALA A 55 -3.90 -0.06 0.73
C ALA A 55 -4.57 0.34 -0.60
N SER A 56 -5.76 0.93 -0.55
CA SER A 56 -6.44 1.44 -1.75
C SER A 56 -5.85 2.75 -2.27
N LEU A 57 -5.08 3.49 -1.46
CA LEU A 57 -4.60 4.84 -1.74
C LEU A 57 -3.08 5.00 -1.56
N HIS A 58 -2.33 3.92 -1.30
CA HIS A 58 -0.94 4.01 -0.83
C HIS A 58 -0.02 4.77 -1.80
N ASP A 59 -0.23 4.64 -3.10
CA ASP A 59 0.53 5.32 -4.14
C ASP A 59 -0.09 6.64 -4.62
N ILE A 60 -1.02 7.21 -3.86
CA ILE A 60 -1.67 8.49 -4.25
C ILE A 60 -0.66 9.62 -4.44
N GLY A 61 0.49 9.55 -3.79
CA GLY A 61 1.59 10.50 -3.91
C GLY A 61 2.47 10.33 -5.14
N ALA A 62 2.37 9.23 -5.87
CA ALA A 62 3.09 9.01 -7.13
C ALA A 62 2.37 9.75 -8.27
N LEU A 63 2.70 11.02 -8.48
CA LEU A 63 1.97 11.90 -9.39
C LEU A 63 2.43 11.84 -10.82
N THR A 64 3.69 11.44 -11.09
CA THR A 64 4.25 11.39 -12.44
C THR A 64 4.23 9.97 -13.01
N VAL A 65 4.22 9.87 -14.35
CA VAL A 65 4.33 8.57 -15.05
C VAL A 65 5.64 7.87 -14.68
N THR A 66 6.73 8.62 -14.60
CA THR A 66 8.06 8.09 -14.24
C THR A 66 8.08 7.48 -12.84
N GLU A 67 7.49 8.15 -11.85
CA GLU A 67 7.37 7.60 -10.49
C GLU A 67 6.54 6.31 -10.50
N ARG A 68 5.41 6.28 -11.21
CA ARG A 68 4.55 5.09 -11.31
C ARG A 68 5.21 3.92 -12.03
N ASP A 69 6.05 4.19 -13.03
CA ASP A 69 6.84 3.15 -13.71
C ASP A 69 7.94 2.57 -12.81
N GLN A 70 8.35 3.32 -11.78
CA GLN A 70 9.28 2.82 -10.77
C GLN A 70 8.61 1.92 -9.74
N LEU A 71 7.33 2.14 -9.42
CA LEU A 71 6.59 1.36 -8.41
C LEU A 71 6.47 -0.13 -8.75
N VAL A 72 6.50 -0.49 -10.04
CA VAL A 72 6.48 -1.90 -10.49
C VAL A 72 7.83 -2.60 -10.36
N LYS A 73 8.89 -1.88 -9.93
CA LYS A 73 10.21 -2.45 -9.68
C LYS A 73 10.36 -2.77 -8.20
N MET A 74 10.95 -3.93 -7.89
CA MET A 74 11.21 -4.32 -6.50
C MET A 74 12.22 -3.39 -5.81
N ASP A 75 13.26 -2.95 -6.56
CA ASP A 75 14.31 -2.09 -6.06
C ASP A 75 14.05 -0.64 -6.49
N VAL A 76 13.16 0.05 -5.78
CA VAL A 76 13.01 1.50 -5.92
C VAL A 76 14.14 2.15 -5.13
N GLU A 77 15.03 2.85 -5.82
CA GLU A 77 16.21 3.50 -5.24
C GLU A 77 15.85 4.48 -4.10
N ASN A 78 14.69 5.12 -4.18
CA ASN A 78 14.15 5.98 -3.14
C ASN A 78 12.61 6.02 -3.18
N PRO A 79 11.91 5.20 -2.40
CA PRO A 79 10.44 5.18 -2.36
C PRO A 79 9.83 6.35 -1.55
N TYR A 80 10.61 7.02 -0.73
CA TYR A 80 10.11 7.98 0.25
C TYR A 80 9.39 9.22 -0.32
N PRO A 81 9.72 9.78 -1.50
CA PRO A 81 9.03 10.97 -2.00
C PRO A 81 7.52 10.77 -2.18
N HIS A 82 7.07 9.64 -2.76
CA HIS A 82 5.64 9.41 -2.93
C HIS A 82 4.93 9.06 -1.62
N CYS A 83 5.63 8.39 -0.68
CA CYS A 83 5.10 8.13 0.67
C CYS A 83 4.83 9.44 1.42
N SER A 84 5.82 10.35 1.41
CA SER A 84 5.71 11.66 2.06
C SER A 84 4.62 12.52 1.43
N LEU A 85 4.55 12.57 0.11
CA LEU A 85 3.53 13.33 -0.60
C LEU A 85 2.13 12.74 -0.41
N GLY A 86 2.01 11.41 -0.44
CA GLY A 86 0.75 10.71 -0.15
C GLY A 86 0.26 10.98 1.27
N CYS A 87 1.15 10.93 2.25
CA CYS A 87 0.86 11.31 3.63
C CYS A 87 0.32 12.74 3.70
N TYR A 88 1.04 13.72 3.14
CA TYR A 88 0.64 15.12 3.13
C TYR A 88 -0.73 15.35 2.48
N MET A 89 -1.02 14.67 1.37
CA MET A 89 -2.32 14.75 0.70
C MET A 89 -3.45 14.19 1.57
N LEU A 90 -3.23 13.05 2.24
CA LEU A 90 -4.24 12.39 3.05
C LEU A 90 -4.48 13.09 4.39
N GLU A 91 -3.46 13.63 5.05
CA GLU A 91 -3.60 14.33 6.33
C GLU A 91 -4.38 15.65 6.23
N SER A 92 -4.51 16.22 5.02
CA SER A 92 -5.38 17.38 4.78
C SER A 92 -6.86 17.10 5.05
N PHE A 93 -7.25 15.80 5.10
CA PHE A 93 -8.59 15.36 5.46
C PHE A 93 -8.57 14.66 6.83
N GLN A 94 -9.02 15.35 7.86
CA GLN A 94 -8.94 14.93 9.26
C GLN A 94 -9.31 13.45 9.52
N PRO A 95 -10.37 12.87 8.92
CA PRO A 95 -10.67 11.45 9.08
C PRO A 95 -9.58 10.49 8.58
N PHE A 96 -8.62 10.96 7.77
CA PHE A 96 -7.54 10.16 7.20
C PHE A 96 -6.20 10.28 7.93
N LEU A 97 -6.14 10.94 9.08
CA LEU A 97 -4.89 11.11 9.84
C LEU A 97 -4.20 9.78 10.21
N LYS A 98 -4.96 8.74 10.57
CA LYS A 98 -4.39 7.41 10.82
C LYS A 98 -3.94 6.75 9.52
N ILE A 99 -4.71 6.92 8.46
CA ILE A 99 -4.44 6.37 7.13
C ILE A 99 -3.18 7.00 6.53
N SER A 100 -2.99 8.33 6.69
CA SER A 100 -1.81 9.02 6.20
C SER A 100 -0.51 8.49 6.81
N ARG A 101 -0.53 8.11 8.10
CA ARG A 101 0.62 7.47 8.78
C ARG A 101 0.92 6.09 8.22
N ILE A 102 -0.11 5.28 7.97
CA ILE A 102 0.05 3.97 7.34
C ILE A 102 0.69 4.13 5.96
N VAL A 103 0.22 5.11 5.16
CA VAL A 103 0.77 5.40 3.83
C VAL A 103 2.19 5.96 3.91
N TYR A 104 2.53 6.79 4.91
CA TYR A 104 3.87 7.30 5.08
C TYR A 104 4.92 6.19 5.22
N TYR A 105 4.60 5.14 5.98
CA TYR A 105 5.52 4.06 6.32
C TYR A 105 5.36 2.80 5.47
N HIS A 106 4.57 2.80 4.39
CA HIS A 106 4.24 1.56 3.67
C HIS A 106 5.41 0.90 2.93
N HIS A 107 6.52 1.59 2.72
CA HIS A 107 7.76 1.00 2.19
C HIS A 107 8.76 0.62 3.28
N TRP A 108 8.41 0.78 4.55
CA TRP A 108 9.27 0.40 5.64
C TRP A 108 9.17 -1.10 5.90
N SER A 109 10.31 -1.81 5.85
CA SER A 109 10.37 -3.21 6.29
C SER A 109 10.53 -3.27 7.82
N TYR A 110 10.11 -4.38 8.42
CA TYR A 110 10.24 -4.56 9.87
C TYR A 110 11.71 -4.66 10.31
N GLU A 111 12.58 -5.20 9.44
CA GLU A 111 14.00 -5.46 9.77
C GLU A 111 14.87 -4.21 9.65
N ASP A 112 14.54 -3.28 8.75
CA ASP A 112 15.40 -2.11 8.44
C ASP A 112 15.34 -1.00 9.50
N HIS A 113 14.46 -1.11 10.50
CA HIS A 113 14.11 0.03 11.34
C HIS A 113 14.40 -0.11 12.83
N ALA A 114 15.16 -1.11 13.25
CA ALA A 114 15.52 -1.30 14.67
C ALA A 114 16.27 -0.10 15.27
N ASP A 115 16.98 0.68 14.45
CA ASP A 115 17.83 1.81 14.88
C ASP A 115 17.29 3.20 14.47
N TYR A 116 16.11 3.28 13.81
CA TYR A 116 15.57 4.55 13.32
C TYR A 116 14.46 5.09 14.22
N ILE A 117 14.50 6.40 14.51
CA ILE A 117 13.43 7.08 15.24
C ILE A 117 12.39 7.55 14.22
N PRO A 118 11.18 6.98 14.19
CA PRO A 118 10.16 7.37 13.24
C PRO A 118 9.73 8.84 13.45
N GLU A 119 9.59 9.58 12.34
CA GLU A 119 9.22 11.00 12.35
C GLU A 119 7.87 11.26 13.03
N TYR A 120 6.93 10.33 12.86
CA TYR A 120 5.56 10.44 13.38
C TYR A 120 5.26 9.49 14.54
N GLY A 121 6.28 9.06 15.28
CA GLY A 121 6.12 8.11 16.37
C GLY A 121 6.20 6.65 15.90
N GLU A 122 5.64 5.73 16.66
CA GLU A 122 5.69 4.31 16.39
C GLU A 122 5.09 3.97 15.02
N VAL A 123 5.78 3.12 14.24
CA VAL A 123 5.31 2.68 12.93
C VAL A 123 4.08 1.79 13.10
N PRO A 124 2.95 2.12 12.46
CA PRO A 124 1.75 1.30 12.56
C PRO A 124 1.98 -0.12 12.03
N ILE A 125 1.44 -1.13 12.71
CA ILE A 125 1.50 -2.52 12.22
C ILE A 125 0.86 -2.66 10.83
N GLU A 126 -0.13 -1.85 10.53
CA GLU A 126 -0.79 -1.78 9.23
C GLU A 126 0.16 -1.41 8.10
N SER A 127 1.19 -0.60 8.37
CA SER A 127 2.21 -0.25 7.37
C SER A 127 3.03 -1.45 6.96
N TYR A 128 3.44 -2.28 7.90
CA TYR A 128 4.17 -3.53 7.61
C TYR A 128 3.30 -4.54 6.86
N ILE A 129 2.02 -4.64 7.23
CA ILE A 129 1.06 -5.51 6.51
C ILE A 129 0.87 -5.01 5.09
N LEU A 130 0.73 -3.70 4.91
CA LEU A 130 0.61 -3.08 3.60
C LEU A 130 1.86 -3.30 2.76
N HIS A 131 3.06 -3.14 3.33
CA HIS A 131 4.33 -3.43 2.68
C HIS A 131 4.36 -4.85 2.10
N VAL A 132 4.06 -5.86 2.93
CA VAL A 132 4.04 -7.26 2.49
C VAL A 132 2.99 -7.51 1.41
N ALA A 133 1.79 -6.91 1.55
CA ALA A 133 0.71 -7.06 0.59
C ALA A 133 1.06 -6.44 -0.77
N ASP A 134 1.66 -5.26 -0.78
CA ASP A 134 2.12 -4.55 -1.96
C ASP A 134 3.23 -5.34 -2.68
N ARG A 135 4.29 -5.72 -1.97
CA ARG A 135 5.39 -6.51 -2.55
C ARG A 135 4.90 -7.84 -3.11
N THR A 136 3.96 -8.50 -2.42
CA THR A 136 3.36 -9.75 -2.90
C THR A 136 2.65 -9.54 -4.24
N ASP A 137 1.88 -8.47 -4.41
CA ASP A 137 1.15 -8.19 -5.65
C ASP A 137 2.10 -7.83 -6.80
N ILE A 138 3.13 -7.03 -6.54
CA ILE A 138 4.15 -6.67 -7.55
C ILE A 138 4.93 -7.90 -8.04
N LEU A 139 5.26 -8.84 -7.16
CA LEU A 139 5.99 -10.07 -7.51
C LEU A 139 5.11 -11.10 -8.23
N MET A 140 3.79 -10.97 -8.12
CA MET A 140 2.86 -11.96 -8.65
C MET A 140 2.62 -11.81 -10.15
N HIS A 141 3.00 -12.82 -10.93
CA HIS A 141 2.62 -12.92 -12.33
C HIS A 141 1.21 -13.49 -12.46
N HIS A 142 0.23 -12.60 -12.66
CA HIS A 142 -1.21 -12.94 -12.62
C HIS A 142 -1.68 -13.91 -13.71
N GLU A 143 -0.88 -14.12 -14.75
CA GLU A 143 -1.14 -15.09 -15.83
C GLU A 143 -0.64 -16.51 -15.52
N GLN A 144 0.08 -16.68 -14.40
CA GLN A 144 0.67 -17.95 -13.98
C GLN A 144 -0.04 -18.51 -12.75
N SER A 145 0.16 -19.80 -12.48
CA SER A 145 -0.36 -20.42 -11.25
C SER A 145 0.27 -19.78 -10.01
N ILE A 146 -0.53 -19.27 -9.10
CA ILE A 146 -0.12 -18.66 -7.83
C ILE A 146 0.69 -19.68 -7.00
N LEU A 147 0.27 -20.94 -6.98
CA LEU A 147 0.95 -21.98 -6.22
C LEU A 147 2.37 -22.27 -6.73
N ALA A 148 2.59 -22.14 -8.05
CA ALA A 148 3.91 -22.34 -8.64
C ALA A 148 4.90 -21.22 -8.29
N GLN A 149 4.41 -20.02 -7.95
CA GLN A 149 5.22 -18.84 -7.62
C GLN A 149 5.46 -18.67 -6.12
N LYS A 150 4.70 -19.37 -5.28
CA LYS A 150 4.64 -19.17 -3.83
C LYS A 150 6.02 -19.14 -3.17
N GLU A 151 6.85 -20.14 -3.42
CA GLU A 151 8.17 -20.25 -2.76
C GLU A 151 9.10 -19.11 -3.18
N THR A 152 9.11 -18.75 -4.46
CA THR A 152 9.91 -17.63 -4.97
C THR A 152 9.48 -16.31 -4.34
N ILE A 153 8.17 -16.04 -4.27
CA ILE A 153 7.63 -14.81 -3.66
C ILE A 153 8.02 -14.73 -2.19
N ILE A 154 7.84 -15.82 -1.42
CA ILE A 154 8.19 -15.85 0.01
C ILE A 154 9.70 -15.61 0.23
N GLN A 155 10.56 -16.14 -0.64
CA GLN A 155 12.01 -15.94 -0.53
C GLN A 155 12.45 -14.52 -0.90
N THR A 156 11.71 -13.85 -1.78
CA THR A 156 12.04 -12.49 -2.24
C THR A 156 11.57 -11.41 -1.28
N ILE A 157 10.44 -11.63 -0.55
CA ILE A 157 9.91 -10.66 0.41
C ILE A 157 10.69 -10.67 1.75
N LYS A 158 11.42 -11.75 2.04
CA LYS A 158 12.31 -11.80 3.20
C LYS A 158 13.50 -10.90 2.96
#